data_0303ac9ce1f73272c5127276397c4ee3
#
_entry.id   0303ac9ce1f73272c5127276397c4ee3
#
_cell.length_a   1.000
_cell.length_b   1.000
_cell.length_c   1.000
_cell.angle_alpha   90.00
_cell.angle_beta   90.00
_cell.angle_gamma   90.00
#
_symmetry.space_group_name_H-M   'P 1'
#
loop_
_entity.id
_entity.type
_entity.pdbx_description
1 polymer ?
#
loop_
_entity_poly.entity_id
_entity_poly.type
_entity_poly.pdbx_seq_one_letter_code
_entity_poly.pdbx_strand_id
1 'polypeptide(L)'
;MSSSQSVPAMSSRERVLSALARKPVDRTPVCNPTSVATVELMDLVDAPFPEANRNPELMARLAATSYTELGFDSIMPVFSIIQESSALGCSIQWEQKDNWPTVRMGDPIWEDADDIKIPPDYLTHPDTKCVLGAISRLKKEYGDEVAIIGKTMGPWSLGYHCFGVEPFLLLSLDDPEKTKLALDRMKEATVQFGLAQIEAGADALTLPDHATGDLVSGEYYKRFLRDLHIELAERIPIPLILHICGRTVDRMDYIAQTGFAAFHFDS
;
A
#
# COMPACT_ATOMS: atom_id res chain seq x y z
N MET A 1 -20.24 32.69 -22.74
CA MET A 1 -20.66 31.28 -22.74
C MET A 1 -19.42 30.47 -23.09
N SER A 2 -18.78 29.90 -22.10
CA SER A 2 -17.60 29.04 -22.29
C SER A 2 -18.09 27.70 -22.83
N SER A 3 -17.70 27.36 -24.05
CA SER A 3 -17.95 26.04 -24.63
C SER A 3 -17.19 25.01 -23.79
N SER A 4 -17.89 24.25 -22.97
CA SER A 4 -17.33 23.05 -22.34
C SER A 4 -17.01 22.07 -23.46
N GLN A 5 -15.75 22.04 -23.89
CA GLN A 5 -15.27 20.93 -24.72
C GLN A 5 -15.43 19.65 -23.89
N SER A 6 -16.30 18.74 -24.32
CA SER A 6 -16.43 17.44 -23.72
C SER A 6 -15.11 16.67 -23.87
N VAL A 7 -14.58 16.17 -22.75
CA VAL A 7 -13.40 15.29 -22.79
C VAL A 7 -13.79 14.01 -23.54
N PRO A 8 -12.98 13.52 -24.50
CA PRO A 8 -13.25 12.23 -25.17
C PRO A 8 -13.35 11.08 -24.17
N ALA A 9 -14.10 10.03 -24.54
CA ALA A 9 -14.20 8.82 -23.71
C ALA A 9 -12.80 8.21 -23.50
N MET A 10 -12.48 7.89 -22.23
CA MET A 10 -11.19 7.39 -21.80
C MET A 10 -11.27 5.90 -21.42
N SER A 11 -10.19 5.15 -21.62
CA SER A 11 -10.04 3.85 -20.96
C SER A 11 -10.00 4.00 -19.43
N SER A 12 -10.30 2.94 -18.70
CA SER A 12 -10.21 2.96 -17.23
C SER A 12 -8.80 3.35 -16.77
N ARG A 13 -7.78 2.81 -17.43
CA ARG A 13 -6.37 3.16 -17.15
C ARG A 13 -6.07 4.64 -17.36
N GLU A 14 -6.42 5.17 -18.53
CA GLU A 14 -6.20 6.61 -18.84
C GLU A 14 -6.92 7.51 -17.85
N ARG A 15 -8.15 7.16 -17.47
CA ARG A 15 -8.97 7.90 -16.52
C ARG A 15 -8.32 7.98 -15.15
N VAL A 16 -7.86 6.85 -14.59
CA VAL A 16 -7.19 6.80 -13.28
C VAL A 16 -5.90 7.59 -13.30
N LEU A 17 -5.03 7.36 -14.28
CA LEU A 17 -3.74 8.04 -14.36
C LEU A 17 -3.88 9.55 -14.63
N SER A 18 -4.88 9.96 -15.42
CA SER A 18 -5.19 11.37 -15.63
C SER A 18 -5.70 12.03 -14.34
N ALA A 19 -6.58 11.37 -13.60
CA ALA A 19 -7.07 11.88 -12.32
C ALA A 19 -5.93 12.03 -11.30
N LEU A 20 -5.06 11.03 -11.16
CA LEU A 20 -3.88 11.10 -10.28
C LEU A 20 -2.90 12.21 -10.71
N ALA A 21 -2.81 12.49 -12.01
CA ALA A 21 -2.04 13.59 -12.56
C ALA A 21 -2.78 14.95 -12.52
N ARG A 22 -3.96 15.03 -11.90
CA ARG A 22 -4.83 16.23 -11.82
C ARG A 22 -5.21 16.80 -13.19
N LYS A 23 -5.33 15.95 -14.20
CA LYS A 23 -5.76 16.28 -15.55
C LYS A 23 -7.29 16.09 -15.69
N PRO A 24 -7.94 16.77 -16.66
CA PRO A 24 -9.34 16.54 -16.95
C PRO A 24 -9.62 15.07 -17.30
N VAL A 25 -10.76 14.56 -16.84
CA VAL A 25 -11.25 13.20 -17.08
C VAL A 25 -12.69 13.25 -17.61
N ASP A 26 -13.10 12.22 -18.33
CA ASP A 26 -14.46 12.09 -18.87
C ASP A 26 -15.52 11.87 -17.77
N ARG A 27 -15.13 11.19 -16.68
CA ARG A 27 -15.89 11.03 -15.45
C ARG A 27 -14.93 10.75 -14.27
N THR A 28 -15.40 10.89 -13.06
CA THR A 28 -14.63 10.48 -11.87
C THR A 28 -14.33 8.99 -11.93
N PRO A 29 -13.05 8.56 -11.78
CA PRO A 29 -12.70 7.14 -11.71
C PRO A 29 -13.27 6.50 -10.44
N VAL A 30 -13.70 5.25 -10.57
CA VAL A 30 -14.11 4.42 -9.44
C VAL A 30 -12.97 3.44 -9.13
N CYS A 31 -12.31 3.64 -8.00
CA CYS A 31 -11.15 2.87 -7.60
C CYS A 31 -11.28 2.43 -6.14
N ASN A 32 -10.66 1.31 -5.81
CA ASN A 32 -10.35 0.98 -4.42
C ASN A 32 -8.82 0.78 -4.27
N PRO A 33 -8.11 1.76 -3.74
CA PRO A 33 -6.65 1.68 -3.60
C PRO A 33 -6.19 0.80 -2.42
N THR A 34 -7.10 0.17 -1.70
CA THR A 34 -6.81 -0.77 -0.60
C THR A 34 -7.20 -2.21 -0.91
N SER A 35 -7.59 -2.53 -2.13
CA SER A 35 -8.07 -3.81 -2.65
C SER A 35 -9.55 -4.12 -2.38
N VAL A 36 -10.07 -5.11 -3.11
CA VAL A 36 -11.44 -5.64 -2.93
C VAL A 36 -11.36 -7.17 -2.87
N ALA A 37 -11.86 -7.73 -1.79
CA ALA A 37 -12.05 -9.16 -1.67
C ALA A 37 -13.24 -9.45 -0.74
N THR A 38 -14.23 -10.17 -1.24
CA THR A 38 -15.33 -10.71 -0.45
C THR A 38 -15.39 -12.22 -0.61
N VAL A 39 -16.06 -12.91 0.30
CA VAL A 39 -16.23 -14.37 0.22
C VAL A 39 -16.93 -14.75 -1.08
N GLU A 40 -17.92 -13.95 -1.53
CA GLU A 40 -18.64 -14.19 -2.77
C GLU A 40 -17.74 -14.09 -4.01
N LEU A 41 -16.83 -13.11 -4.04
CA LEU A 41 -15.86 -12.99 -5.14
C LEU A 41 -14.83 -14.13 -5.11
N MET A 42 -14.38 -14.54 -3.91
CA MET A 42 -13.52 -15.71 -3.77
C MET A 42 -14.18 -16.98 -4.31
N ASP A 43 -15.46 -17.19 -3.99
CA ASP A 43 -16.24 -18.34 -4.49
C ASP A 43 -16.47 -18.26 -6.01
N LEU A 44 -16.78 -17.06 -6.51
CA LEU A 44 -17.03 -16.85 -7.94
C LEU A 44 -15.84 -17.26 -8.82
N VAL A 45 -14.62 -16.96 -8.36
CA VAL A 45 -13.40 -17.22 -9.16
C VAL A 45 -12.53 -18.33 -8.59
N ASP A 46 -13.01 -19.10 -7.62
CA ASP A 46 -12.28 -20.20 -6.96
C ASP A 46 -10.86 -19.76 -6.51
N ALA A 47 -10.81 -18.67 -5.74
CA ALA A 47 -9.58 -18.09 -5.23
C ALA A 47 -9.74 -17.68 -3.76
N PRO A 48 -9.90 -18.66 -2.83
CA PRO A 48 -10.15 -18.39 -1.42
C PRO A 48 -8.89 -17.88 -0.69
N PHE A 49 -9.09 -17.24 0.44
CA PHE A 49 -8.05 -17.05 1.46
C PHE A 49 -7.88 -18.33 2.30
N PRO A 50 -6.66 -18.61 2.80
CA PRO A 50 -5.42 -17.82 2.63
C PRO A 50 -4.67 -18.09 1.31
N GLU A 51 -5.10 -19.02 0.46
CA GLU A 51 -4.38 -19.46 -0.74
C GLU A 51 -4.13 -18.30 -1.71
N ALA A 52 -5.13 -17.43 -1.92
CA ALA A 52 -5.00 -16.26 -2.81
C ALA A 52 -3.95 -15.24 -2.32
N ASN A 53 -3.59 -15.25 -1.03
CA ASN A 53 -2.49 -14.42 -0.52
C ASN A 53 -1.09 -15.02 -0.78
N ARG A 54 -1.01 -16.30 -1.18
CA ARG A 54 0.24 -17.06 -1.30
C ARG A 54 0.48 -17.63 -2.69
N ASN A 55 -0.49 -17.49 -3.59
CA ASN A 55 -0.41 -17.97 -4.97
C ASN A 55 -0.64 -16.78 -5.92
N PRO A 56 0.33 -16.40 -6.76
CA PRO A 56 0.23 -15.23 -7.63
C PRO A 56 -0.87 -15.33 -8.69
N GLU A 57 -1.23 -16.55 -9.11
CA GLU A 57 -2.33 -16.75 -10.05
C GLU A 57 -3.69 -16.55 -9.39
N LEU A 58 -3.90 -17.13 -8.19
CA LEU A 58 -5.13 -16.94 -7.43
C LEU A 58 -5.28 -15.47 -6.99
N MET A 59 -4.18 -14.83 -6.57
CA MET A 59 -4.16 -13.42 -6.21
C MET A 59 -4.57 -12.54 -7.39
N ALA A 60 -4.00 -12.76 -8.57
CA ALA A 60 -4.34 -12.00 -9.78
C ALA A 60 -5.79 -12.23 -10.19
N ARG A 61 -6.26 -13.47 -10.17
CA ARG A 61 -7.63 -13.85 -10.56
C ARG A 61 -8.67 -13.21 -9.64
N LEU A 62 -8.45 -13.24 -8.33
CA LEU A 62 -9.34 -12.58 -7.37
C LEU A 62 -9.31 -11.05 -7.53
N ALA A 63 -8.13 -10.46 -7.68
CA ALA A 63 -7.99 -9.01 -7.83
C ALA A 63 -8.68 -8.49 -9.10
N ALA A 64 -8.64 -9.26 -10.21
CA ALA A 64 -9.28 -8.87 -11.46
C ALA A 64 -10.79 -8.67 -11.33
N THR A 65 -11.46 -9.31 -10.35
CA THR A 65 -12.91 -9.18 -10.13
C THR A 65 -13.34 -7.74 -9.84
N SER A 66 -12.46 -6.91 -9.30
CA SER A 66 -12.75 -5.48 -9.11
C SER A 66 -13.06 -4.78 -10.44
N TYR A 67 -12.41 -5.17 -11.52
CA TYR A 67 -12.64 -4.66 -12.87
C TYR A 67 -13.69 -5.47 -13.62
N THR A 68 -13.56 -6.80 -13.67
CA THR A 68 -14.40 -7.68 -14.52
C THR A 68 -15.83 -7.81 -14.00
N GLU A 69 -16.03 -7.82 -12.68
CA GLU A 69 -17.35 -8.04 -12.06
C GLU A 69 -17.95 -6.76 -11.50
N LEU A 70 -17.11 -5.89 -10.89
CA LEU A 70 -17.60 -4.68 -10.22
C LEU A 70 -17.47 -3.41 -11.08
N GLY A 71 -16.77 -3.47 -12.22
CA GLY A 71 -16.61 -2.33 -13.15
C GLY A 71 -15.76 -1.19 -12.59
N PHE A 72 -14.81 -1.48 -11.70
CA PHE A 72 -13.88 -0.48 -11.20
C PHE A 72 -12.87 -0.07 -12.27
N ASP A 73 -12.30 1.11 -12.16
CA ASP A 73 -11.30 1.63 -13.08
C ASP A 73 -9.86 1.22 -12.68
N SER A 74 -9.69 0.42 -11.64
CA SER A 74 -8.39 -0.09 -11.18
C SER A 74 -8.46 -1.51 -10.66
N ILE A 75 -7.34 -2.21 -10.73
CA ILE A 75 -7.12 -3.51 -10.08
C ILE A 75 -6.00 -3.37 -9.05
N MET A 76 -6.20 -3.90 -7.85
CA MET A 76 -5.22 -3.90 -6.78
C MET A 76 -5.10 -5.29 -6.16
N PRO A 77 -3.98 -6.03 -6.40
CA PRO A 77 -3.87 -7.44 -6.00
C PRO A 77 -3.44 -7.66 -4.55
N VAL A 78 -2.99 -6.63 -3.84
CA VAL A 78 -2.41 -6.81 -2.50
C VAL A 78 -3.52 -6.72 -1.43
N PHE A 79 -4.09 -7.86 -1.04
CA PHE A 79 -5.23 -7.94 -0.14
C PHE A 79 -4.91 -7.69 1.34
N SER A 80 -3.66 -7.84 1.74
CA SER A 80 -3.24 -7.70 3.14
C SER A 80 -2.02 -6.78 3.26
N ILE A 81 -1.58 -6.56 4.50
CA ILE A 81 -0.42 -5.72 4.84
C ILE A 81 0.71 -6.53 5.49
N ILE A 82 0.80 -7.82 5.16
CA ILE A 82 1.75 -8.72 5.83
C ILE A 82 3.00 -9.04 5.00
N GLN A 83 3.00 -8.74 3.71
CA GLN A 83 4.02 -9.23 2.77
C GLN A 83 5.42 -8.75 3.12
N GLU A 84 5.56 -7.46 3.37
CA GLU A 84 6.84 -6.86 3.78
C GLU A 84 7.26 -7.36 5.17
N SER A 85 6.33 -7.36 6.12
CA SER A 85 6.59 -7.80 7.49
C SER A 85 7.00 -9.26 7.54
N SER A 86 6.35 -10.13 6.76
CA SER A 86 6.73 -11.54 6.60
C SER A 86 8.14 -11.68 6.04
N ALA A 87 8.45 -10.92 4.97
CA ALA A 87 9.77 -10.96 4.34
C ALA A 87 10.88 -10.34 5.21
N LEU A 88 10.53 -9.50 6.17
CA LEU A 88 11.45 -8.99 7.20
C LEU A 88 11.65 -9.97 8.35
N GLY A 89 10.80 -11.01 8.48
CA GLY A 89 10.92 -12.06 9.48
C GLY A 89 9.80 -12.11 10.52
N CYS A 90 8.77 -11.27 10.43
CA CYS A 90 7.63 -11.34 11.34
C CYS A 90 6.85 -12.65 11.18
N SER A 91 6.42 -13.21 12.30
CA SER A 91 5.51 -14.36 12.31
C SER A 91 4.13 -13.96 11.81
N ILE A 92 3.58 -14.69 10.83
CA ILE A 92 2.27 -14.42 10.26
C ILE A 92 1.24 -15.39 10.80
N GLN A 93 0.11 -14.86 11.24
CA GLN A 93 -1.08 -15.63 11.55
C GLN A 93 -1.94 -15.69 10.29
N TRP A 94 -1.94 -16.87 9.66
CA TRP A 94 -2.78 -17.17 8.51
C TRP A 94 -4.19 -17.51 8.97
N GLU A 95 -5.12 -16.59 8.67
CA GLU A 95 -6.52 -16.72 9.04
C GLU A 95 -7.29 -17.64 8.07
N GLN A 96 -8.57 -17.79 8.31
CA GLN A 96 -9.48 -18.56 7.46
C GLN A 96 -10.02 -17.71 6.31
N LYS A 97 -10.85 -18.30 5.46
CA LYS A 97 -11.41 -17.71 4.24
C LYS A 97 -12.07 -16.33 4.43
N ASP A 98 -12.71 -16.13 5.56
CA ASP A 98 -13.47 -14.92 5.89
C ASP A 98 -12.67 -13.86 6.66
N ASN A 99 -11.36 -14.05 6.80
CA ASN A 99 -10.51 -13.15 7.57
C ASN A 99 -9.15 -12.88 6.90
N TRP A 100 -8.57 -11.73 7.21
CA TRP A 100 -7.26 -11.31 6.66
C TRP A 100 -6.11 -11.95 7.42
N PRO A 101 -5.02 -12.34 6.75
CA PRO A 101 -3.80 -12.69 7.46
C PRO A 101 -3.23 -11.47 8.18
N THR A 102 -2.72 -11.68 9.38
CA THR A 102 -2.17 -10.62 10.24
C THR A 102 -0.78 -10.97 10.76
N VAL A 103 0.00 -9.97 11.15
CA VAL A 103 1.23 -10.20 11.92
C VAL A 103 0.85 -10.65 13.33
N ARG A 104 1.52 -11.68 13.83
CA ARG A 104 1.32 -12.16 15.19
C ARG A 104 1.81 -11.11 16.19
N MET A 105 0.86 -10.50 16.88
CA MET A 105 1.16 -9.50 17.90
C MET A 105 1.88 -10.13 19.10
N GLY A 106 2.81 -9.36 19.70
CA GLY A 106 3.56 -9.80 20.88
C GLY A 106 4.81 -10.65 20.59
N ASP A 107 5.20 -10.74 19.30
CA ASP A 107 6.42 -11.43 18.86
C ASP A 107 7.27 -10.45 18.01
N PRO A 108 7.82 -9.38 18.61
CA PRO A 108 8.62 -8.40 17.90
C PRO A 108 9.93 -9.02 17.39
N ILE A 109 10.36 -8.60 16.19
CA ILE A 109 11.61 -9.06 15.59
C ILE A 109 12.78 -8.08 15.82
N TRP A 110 12.48 -6.85 16.24
CA TRP A 110 13.45 -5.81 16.58
C TRP A 110 13.13 -5.19 17.94
N GLU A 111 14.17 -4.98 18.74
CA GLU A 111 14.09 -4.25 20.02
C GLU A 111 14.74 -2.88 19.91
N ASP A 112 15.69 -2.72 18.96
CA ASP A 112 16.43 -1.49 18.74
C ASP A 112 16.51 -1.12 17.26
N ALA A 113 16.71 0.18 16.98
CA ALA A 113 16.93 0.64 15.60
C ALA A 113 18.16 -0.03 14.95
N ASP A 114 19.16 -0.41 15.74
CA ASP A 114 20.36 -1.08 15.24
C ASP A 114 20.12 -2.54 14.81
N ASP A 115 19.02 -3.16 15.21
CA ASP A 115 18.64 -4.51 14.80
C ASP A 115 18.06 -4.54 13.38
N ILE A 116 17.61 -3.39 12.86
CA ILE A 116 16.92 -3.30 11.58
C ILE A 116 17.86 -3.71 10.44
N LYS A 117 17.50 -4.80 9.79
CA LYS A 117 18.19 -5.33 8.61
C LYS A 117 17.16 -5.79 7.59
N ILE A 118 17.34 -5.40 6.33
CA ILE A 118 16.56 -5.95 5.23
C ILE A 118 17.28 -7.21 4.75
N PRO A 119 16.63 -8.39 4.81
CA PRO A 119 17.23 -9.64 4.37
C PRO A 119 17.62 -9.59 2.89
N PRO A 120 18.73 -10.23 2.47
CA PRO A 120 19.14 -10.25 1.07
C PRO A 120 18.11 -10.89 0.13
N ASP A 121 17.25 -11.75 0.64
CA ASP A 121 16.17 -12.44 -0.07
C ASP A 121 14.81 -11.74 0.06
N TYR A 122 14.77 -10.51 0.58
CA TYR A 122 13.55 -9.73 0.83
C TYR A 122 12.59 -9.71 -0.37
N LEU A 123 13.09 -9.43 -1.58
CA LEU A 123 12.30 -9.39 -2.80
C LEU A 123 12.02 -10.76 -3.41
N THR A 124 12.75 -11.79 -3.00
CA THR A 124 12.56 -13.19 -3.45
C THR A 124 11.83 -14.06 -2.42
N HIS A 125 11.50 -13.46 -1.26
CA HIS A 125 10.67 -14.13 -0.24
C HIS A 125 9.31 -14.53 -0.85
N PRO A 126 8.75 -15.70 -0.50
CA PRO A 126 7.51 -16.20 -1.11
C PRO A 126 6.37 -15.17 -1.14
N ASP A 127 6.19 -14.39 -0.07
CA ASP A 127 5.06 -13.45 0.04
C ASP A 127 5.26 -12.18 -0.81
N THR A 128 6.46 -11.61 -0.86
CA THR A 128 6.76 -10.48 -1.76
C THR A 128 6.76 -10.93 -3.22
N LYS A 129 7.35 -12.09 -3.51
CA LYS A 129 7.36 -12.68 -4.85
C LYS A 129 5.96 -13.00 -5.37
N CYS A 130 5.04 -13.40 -4.48
CA CYS A 130 3.63 -13.64 -4.83
C CYS A 130 2.99 -12.36 -5.41
N VAL A 131 3.16 -11.23 -4.73
CA VAL A 131 2.65 -9.93 -5.18
C VAL A 131 3.25 -9.52 -6.53
N LEU A 132 4.58 -9.62 -6.68
CA LEU A 132 5.25 -9.28 -7.94
C LEU A 132 4.75 -10.13 -9.10
N GLY A 133 4.55 -11.43 -8.87
CA GLY A 133 3.99 -12.36 -9.83
C GLY A 133 2.55 -12.04 -10.20
N ALA A 134 1.72 -11.64 -9.25
CA ALA A 134 0.34 -11.24 -9.48
C ALA A 134 0.25 -9.94 -10.31
N ILE A 135 1.03 -8.91 -9.95
CA ILE A 135 1.10 -7.65 -10.71
C ILE A 135 1.53 -7.91 -12.16
N SER A 136 2.57 -8.71 -12.36
CA SER A 136 3.07 -9.04 -13.70
C SER A 136 2.02 -9.75 -14.56
N ARG A 137 1.22 -10.66 -13.97
CA ARG A 137 0.10 -11.32 -14.66
C ARG A 137 -1.01 -10.34 -15.03
N LEU A 138 -1.43 -9.53 -14.08
CA LEU A 138 -2.46 -8.51 -14.29
C LEU A 138 -2.04 -7.48 -15.33
N LYS A 139 -0.78 -7.04 -15.30
CA LYS A 139 -0.24 -6.12 -16.31
C LYS A 139 -0.27 -6.72 -17.71
N LYS A 140 0.07 -8.00 -17.85
CA LYS A 140 0.04 -8.70 -19.13
C LYS A 140 -1.38 -8.87 -19.68
N GLU A 141 -2.36 -9.10 -18.80
CA GLU A 141 -3.73 -9.44 -19.22
C GLU A 141 -4.61 -8.20 -19.37
N TYR A 142 -4.48 -7.22 -18.46
CA TYR A 142 -5.38 -6.08 -18.38
C TYR A 142 -4.68 -4.72 -18.49
N GLY A 143 -3.35 -4.69 -18.51
CA GLY A 143 -2.57 -3.45 -18.33
C GLY A 143 -2.73 -2.38 -19.40
N ASP A 144 -3.34 -2.69 -20.54
CA ASP A 144 -3.68 -1.70 -21.58
C ASP A 144 -5.03 -1.02 -21.32
N GLU A 145 -5.92 -1.67 -20.58
CA GLU A 145 -7.30 -1.23 -20.35
C GLU A 145 -7.52 -0.60 -18.99
N VAL A 146 -6.92 -1.16 -17.93
CA VAL A 146 -7.15 -0.79 -16.52
C VAL A 146 -5.86 -0.49 -15.78
N ALA A 147 -5.88 0.44 -14.82
CA ALA A 147 -4.73 0.76 -13.99
C ALA A 147 -4.46 -0.35 -12.96
N ILE A 148 -3.20 -0.81 -12.90
CA ILE A 148 -2.73 -1.76 -11.89
C ILE A 148 -2.09 -0.97 -10.75
N ILE A 149 -2.73 -1.03 -9.59
CA ILE A 149 -2.25 -0.34 -8.37
C ILE A 149 -1.57 -1.38 -7.48
N GLY A 150 -0.28 -1.17 -7.20
CA GLY A 150 0.44 -1.96 -6.21
C GLY A 150 0.26 -1.38 -4.80
N LYS A 151 0.92 -1.99 -3.81
CA LYS A 151 0.92 -1.51 -2.43
C LYS A 151 2.28 -1.78 -1.77
N THR A 152 2.85 -0.75 -1.15
CA THR A 152 4.03 -0.89 -0.31
C THR A 152 3.79 -0.22 1.03
N MET A 153 4.12 -0.91 2.12
CA MET A 153 3.84 -0.44 3.48
C MET A 153 4.75 0.72 3.85
N GLY A 154 4.19 1.73 4.49
CA GLY A 154 4.94 2.84 5.04
C GLY A 154 5.78 2.46 6.26
N PRO A 155 6.88 3.17 6.53
CA PRO A 155 7.82 2.82 7.61
C PRO A 155 7.22 2.88 9.02
N TRP A 156 6.24 3.75 9.26
CA TRP A 156 5.56 3.80 10.56
C TRP A 156 4.75 2.53 10.83
N SER A 157 4.04 2.05 9.83
CA SER A 157 3.32 0.78 9.91
C SER A 157 4.25 -0.42 10.06
N LEU A 158 5.40 -0.41 9.37
CA LEU A 158 6.44 -1.43 9.57
C LEU A 158 6.96 -1.41 11.02
N GLY A 159 7.10 -0.22 11.62
CA GLY A 159 7.44 -0.07 13.03
C GLY A 159 6.45 -0.79 13.95
N TYR A 160 5.16 -0.65 13.71
CA TYR A 160 4.13 -1.36 14.49
C TYR A 160 4.21 -2.88 14.34
N HIS A 161 4.55 -3.37 13.15
CA HIS A 161 4.65 -4.80 12.90
C HIS A 161 5.91 -5.42 13.49
N CYS A 162 7.04 -4.74 13.35
CA CYS A 162 8.35 -5.31 13.66
C CYS A 162 8.80 -5.08 15.11
N PHE A 163 8.42 -3.94 15.72
CA PHE A 163 8.69 -3.64 17.13
C PHE A 163 7.49 -3.95 18.04
N GLY A 164 6.28 -4.03 17.46
CA GLY A 164 5.03 -4.00 18.20
C GLY A 164 4.52 -2.57 18.39
N VAL A 165 3.20 -2.40 18.48
CA VAL A 165 2.56 -1.07 18.52
C VAL A 165 3.00 -0.28 19.74
N GLU A 166 2.82 -0.84 20.95
CA GLU A 166 3.15 -0.16 22.20
C GLU A 166 4.66 0.14 22.34
N PRO A 167 5.58 -0.84 22.13
CA PRO A 167 7.01 -0.55 22.19
C PRO A 167 7.47 0.51 21.20
N PHE A 168 6.95 0.52 19.97
CA PHE A 168 7.31 1.53 18.98
C PHE A 168 6.79 2.93 19.34
N LEU A 169 5.58 3.01 19.89
CA LEU A 169 5.04 4.29 20.39
C LEU A 169 5.84 4.80 21.59
N LEU A 170 6.22 3.93 22.53
CA LEU A 170 7.08 4.32 23.66
C LEU A 170 8.46 4.79 23.18
N LEU A 171 9.08 4.08 22.23
CA LEU A 171 10.32 4.53 21.62
C LEU A 171 10.19 5.93 21.01
N SER A 172 9.07 6.23 20.36
CA SER A 172 8.83 7.53 19.73
C SER A 172 8.67 8.68 20.73
N LEU A 173 8.30 8.39 21.99
CA LEU A 173 8.24 9.32 23.09
C LEU A 173 9.60 9.51 23.77
N ASP A 174 10.25 8.39 24.08
CA ASP A 174 11.44 8.34 24.92
C ASP A 174 12.72 8.72 24.15
N ASP A 175 12.84 8.26 22.90
CA ASP A 175 14.00 8.54 22.05
C ASP A 175 13.59 8.85 20.58
N PRO A 176 13.19 10.10 20.33
CA PRO A 176 12.79 10.53 18.99
C PRO A 176 13.87 10.41 17.92
N GLU A 177 15.14 10.55 18.28
CA GLU A 177 16.22 10.45 17.30
C GLU A 177 16.45 8.98 16.89
N LYS A 178 16.33 8.06 17.84
CA LYS A 178 16.35 6.63 17.55
C LYS A 178 15.15 6.20 16.71
N THR A 179 13.99 6.77 16.97
CA THR A 179 12.79 6.55 16.14
C THR A 179 13.02 7.01 14.70
N LYS A 180 13.58 8.20 14.48
CA LYS A 180 13.93 8.67 13.13
C LYS A 180 14.92 7.75 12.44
N LEU A 181 15.94 7.27 13.16
CA LEU A 181 16.89 6.30 12.63
C LEU A 181 16.20 4.98 12.23
N ALA A 182 15.27 4.49 13.04
CA ALA A 182 14.48 3.30 12.73
C ALA A 182 13.65 3.50 11.46
N LEU A 183 12.92 4.62 11.37
CA LEU A 183 12.13 4.96 10.19
C LEU A 183 13.00 5.10 8.93
N ASP A 184 14.17 5.72 9.05
CA ASP A 184 15.14 5.89 7.97
C ASP A 184 15.64 4.55 7.42
N ARG A 185 15.88 3.58 8.29
CA ARG A 185 16.28 2.23 7.89
C ARG A 185 15.10 1.44 7.29
N MET A 186 13.92 1.52 7.87
CA MET A 186 12.74 0.80 7.40
C MET A 186 12.22 1.32 6.05
N LYS A 187 12.38 2.63 5.74
CA LYS A 187 11.96 3.18 4.44
C LYS A 187 12.64 2.48 3.25
N GLU A 188 13.84 1.91 3.45
CA GLU A 188 14.53 1.18 2.39
C GLU A 188 13.77 -0.07 1.96
N ALA A 189 13.10 -0.77 2.89
CA ALA A 189 12.21 -1.88 2.54
C ALA A 189 11.02 -1.40 1.71
N THR A 190 10.39 -0.28 2.11
CA THR A 190 9.30 0.37 1.37
C THR A 190 9.71 0.70 -0.05
N VAL A 191 10.87 1.35 -0.24
CA VAL A 191 11.37 1.76 -1.55
C VAL A 191 11.72 0.55 -2.42
N GLN A 192 12.47 -0.43 -1.87
CA GLN A 192 12.86 -1.63 -2.63
C GLN A 192 11.64 -2.38 -3.15
N PHE A 193 10.63 -2.60 -2.31
CA PHE A 193 9.43 -3.31 -2.74
C PHE A 193 8.56 -2.46 -3.68
N GLY A 194 8.50 -1.15 -3.48
CA GLY A 194 7.84 -0.23 -4.40
C GLY A 194 8.45 -0.27 -5.80
N LEU A 195 9.78 -0.17 -5.91
CA LEU A 195 10.49 -0.23 -7.19
C LEU A 195 10.31 -1.60 -7.88
N ALA A 196 10.37 -2.70 -7.14
CA ALA A 196 10.14 -4.03 -7.69
C ALA A 196 8.71 -4.19 -8.24
N GLN A 197 7.69 -3.58 -7.62
CA GLN A 197 6.33 -3.58 -8.14
C GLN A 197 6.18 -2.74 -9.41
N ILE A 198 6.94 -1.64 -9.54
CA ILE A 198 7.01 -0.84 -10.78
C ILE A 198 7.60 -1.70 -11.91
N GLU A 199 8.69 -2.40 -11.66
CA GLU A 199 9.29 -3.33 -12.64
C GLU A 199 8.33 -4.47 -13.01
N ALA A 200 7.52 -4.94 -12.08
CA ALA A 200 6.46 -5.92 -12.33
C ALA A 200 5.27 -5.36 -13.14
N GLY A 201 5.13 -4.03 -13.25
CA GLY A 201 4.14 -3.35 -14.09
C GLY A 201 3.06 -2.57 -13.36
N ALA A 202 3.26 -2.21 -12.09
CA ALA A 202 2.34 -1.31 -11.38
C ALA A 202 2.36 0.10 -12.01
N ASP A 203 1.17 0.69 -12.17
CA ASP A 203 0.96 2.03 -12.72
C ASP A 203 0.89 3.11 -11.62
N ALA A 204 0.55 2.73 -10.39
CA ALA A 204 0.54 3.55 -9.18
C ALA A 204 0.78 2.66 -7.96
N LEU A 205 1.13 3.23 -6.81
CA LEU A 205 1.25 2.49 -5.55
C LEU A 205 0.41 3.16 -4.46
N THR A 206 -0.27 2.35 -3.67
CA THR A 206 -0.80 2.77 -2.37
C THR A 206 0.27 2.57 -1.31
N LEU A 207 0.42 3.56 -0.44
CA LEU A 207 1.32 3.54 0.72
C LEU A 207 0.45 3.62 1.98
N PRO A 208 0.05 2.47 2.58
CA PRO A 208 -0.57 2.49 3.89
C PRO A 208 0.48 2.80 4.95
N ASP A 209 0.27 3.88 5.72
CA ASP A 209 1.13 4.24 6.83
C ASP A 209 0.29 4.72 8.02
N HIS A 210 0.07 3.82 8.97
CA HIS A 210 -1.00 3.89 9.96
C HIS A 210 -0.73 4.86 11.12
N ALA A 211 -0.32 6.09 10.80
CA ALA A 211 -0.16 7.20 11.75
C ALA A 211 -1.50 7.92 11.94
N THR A 212 -2.50 7.22 12.47
CA THR A 212 -3.84 7.75 12.72
C THR A 212 -3.88 8.70 13.91
N GLY A 213 -4.82 9.65 13.90
CA GLY A 213 -5.11 10.54 15.02
C GLY A 213 -5.65 9.85 16.29
N ASP A 214 -5.95 8.55 16.18
CA ASP A 214 -6.33 7.72 17.33
C ASP A 214 -5.13 7.23 18.14
N LEU A 215 -3.93 7.23 17.53
CA LEU A 215 -2.67 6.79 18.17
C LEU A 215 -1.67 7.92 18.35
N VAL A 216 -1.53 8.80 17.34
CA VAL A 216 -0.54 9.88 17.34
C VAL A 216 -1.13 11.18 16.82
N SER A 217 -0.65 12.33 17.32
CA SER A 217 -1.14 13.65 16.90
C SER A 217 -0.61 14.07 15.52
N GLY A 218 -1.22 15.10 14.90
CA GLY A 218 -0.72 15.72 13.68
C GLY A 218 0.70 16.27 13.82
N GLU A 219 1.10 16.74 15.01
CA GLU A 219 2.48 17.19 15.27
C GLU A 219 3.48 16.02 15.25
N TYR A 220 3.06 14.79 15.66
CA TYR A 220 3.85 13.58 15.47
C TYR A 220 4.03 13.24 14.00
N TYR A 221 2.95 13.31 13.21
CA TYR A 221 3.03 13.14 11.77
C TYR A 221 4.02 14.11 11.13
N LYS A 222 3.93 15.40 11.46
CA LYS A 222 4.88 16.43 11.01
C LYS A 222 6.32 16.11 11.40
N ARG A 223 6.54 15.69 12.65
CA ARG A 223 7.87 15.44 13.22
C ARG A 223 8.57 14.26 12.61
N PHE A 224 7.84 13.17 12.32
CA PHE A 224 8.40 11.89 11.96
C PHE A 224 8.14 11.48 10.52
N LEU A 225 7.03 11.89 9.93
CA LEU A 225 6.54 11.31 8.68
C LEU A 225 6.49 12.29 7.52
N ARG A 226 6.23 13.57 7.73
CA ARG A 226 6.08 14.51 6.61
C ARG A 226 7.30 14.49 5.69
N ASP A 227 8.49 14.69 6.23
CA ASP A 227 9.72 14.76 5.44
C ASP A 227 10.12 13.39 4.87
N LEU A 228 9.85 12.32 5.62
CA LEU A 228 10.00 10.95 5.17
C LEU A 228 9.08 10.64 3.97
N HIS A 229 7.83 11.07 4.02
CA HIS A 229 6.88 10.89 2.92
C HIS A 229 7.24 11.73 1.68
N ILE A 230 7.81 12.93 1.87
CA ILE A 230 8.38 13.72 0.76
C ILE A 230 9.49 12.91 0.07
N GLU A 231 10.43 12.37 0.84
CA GLU A 231 11.52 11.55 0.29
C GLU A 231 11.01 10.30 -0.43
N LEU A 232 10.00 9.61 0.12
CA LEU A 232 9.39 8.47 -0.55
C LEU A 232 8.74 8.85 -1.89
N ALA A 233 8.05 10.01 -1.94
CA ALA A 233 7.46 10.51 -3.17
C ALA A 233 8.51 10.90 -4.23
N GLU A 234 9.70 11.33 -3.82
CA GLU A 234 10.82 11.62 -4.73
C GLU A 234 11.51 10.35 -5.24
N ARG A 235 11.62 9.32 -4.38
CA ARG A 235 12.35 8.08 -4.70
C ARG A 235 11.53 7.07 -5.49
N ILE A 236 10.20 7.12 -5.42
CA ILE A 236 9.30 6.21 -6.12
C ILE A 236 8.68 6.95 -7.31
N PRO A 237 9.12 6.66 -8.56
CA PRO A 237 8.88 7.53 -9.73
C PRO A 237 7.50 7.29 -10.40
N ILE A 238 6.48 6.86 -9.66
CA ILE A 238 5.10 6.74 -10.13
C ILE A 238 4.13 7.36 -9.11
N PRO A 239 2.85 7.63 -9.46
CA PRO A 239 1.90 8.20 -8.53
C PRO A 239 1.76 7.37 -7.25
N LEU A 240 1.95 8.02 -6.09
CA LEU A 240 1.70 7.44 -4.78
C LEU A 240 0.36 7.92 -4.23
N ILE A 241 -0.37 7.00 -3.61
CA ILE A 241 -1.64 7.23 -2.90
C ILE A 241 -1.38 6.93 -1.44
N LEU A 242 -1.30 7.95 -0.59
CA LEU A 242 -1.19 7.73 0.85
C LEU A 242 -2.51 7.17 1.39
N HIS A 243 -2.44 6.16 2.26
CA HIS A 243 -3.60 5.65 2.99
C HIS A 243 -3.34 5.69 4.50
N ILE A 244 -4.24 6.35 5.22
CA ILE A 244 -4.28 6.37 6.69
C ILE A 244 -5.73 6.16 7.12
N CYS A 245 -6.00 5.04 7.81
CA CYS A 245 -7.29 4.78 8.45
C CYS A 245 -7.50 5.68 9.68
N GLY A 246 -8.77 5.87 10.09
CA GLY A 246 -9.14 6.60 11.28
C GLY A 246 -9.02 8.12 11.14
N ARG A 247 -8.84 8.82 12.25
CA ARG A 247 -8.85 10.28 12.27
C ARG A 247 -7.60 10.88 11.66
N THR A 248 -7.78 11.80 10.68
CA THR A 248 -6.67 12.39 9.93
C THR A 248 -6.75 13.91 9.76
N VAL A 249 -7.81 14.55 10.23
CA VAL A 249 -8.07 15.99 10.01
C VAL A 249 -6.91 16.88 10.47
N ASP A 250 -6.28 16.56 11.60
CA ASP A 250 -5.20 17.35 12.20
C ASP A 250 -3.85 17.29 11.47
N ARG A 251 -3.76 16.45 10.42
CA ARG A 251 -2.54 16.25 9.60
C ARG A 251 -2.73 16.53 8.12
N MET A 252 -3.93 16.92 7.66
CA MET A 252 -4.22 17.15 6.26
C MET A 252 -3.30 18.18 5.60
N ASP A 253 -3.00 19.28 6.32
CA ASP A 253 -2.10 20.32 5.81
C ASP A 253 -0.65 19.82 5.64
N TYR A 254 -0.21 18.89 6.47
CA TYR A 254 1.10 18.26 6.34
C TYR A 254 1.12 17.24 5.20
N ILE A 255 0.06 16.44 5.06
CA ILE A 255 -0.10 15.47 3.96
C ILE A 255 -0.10 16.20 2.61
N ALA A 256 -0.78 17.34 2.50
CA ALA A 256 -0.82 18.13 1.27
C ALA A 256 0.57 18.62 0.78
N GLN A 257 1.58 18.60 1.65
CA GLN A 257 2.95 19.02 1.34
C GLN A 257 3.85 17.86 0.89
N THR A 258 3.41 16.60 0.98
CA THR A 258 4.26 15.42 0.74
C THR A 258 4.53 15.11 -0.73
N GLY A 259 3.75 15.71 -1.65
CA GLY A 259 3.87 15.41 -3.07
C GLY A 259 3.14 14.15 -3.53
N PHE A 260 2.43 13.44 -2.64
CA PHE A 260 1.57 12.32 -3.03
C PHE A 260 0.48 12.77 -4.01
N ALA A 261 0.17 11.90 -4.98
CA ALA A 261 -0.83 12.17 -6.01
C ALA A 261 -2.26 12.22 -5.45
N ALA A 262 -2.54 11.41 -4.44
CA ALA A 262 -3.84 11.33 -3.78
C ALA A 262 -3.69 10.92 -2.31
N PHE A 263 -4.73 11.18 -1.53
CA PHE A 263 -4.89 10.71 -0.16
C PHE A 263 -6.21 9.94 -0.03
N HIS A 264 -6.12 8.71 0.47
CA HIS A 264 -7.25 7.84 0.77
C HIS A 264 -7.41 7.74 2.29
N PHE A 265 -8.61 8.04 2.79
CA PHE A 265 -8.92 8.09 4.22
C PHE A 265 -10.34 7.58 4.49
N ASP A 266 -10.62 7.26 5.73
CA ASP A 266 -11.96 6.89 6.17
C ASP A 266 -12.87 8.13 6.26
N SER A 267 -14.15 7.92 6.06
CA SER A 267 -15.19 8.95 6.11
C SER A 267 -15.68 9.19 7.54
#